data_f2ca7acae858dfd197734725e628149a
#
_entry.id   f2ca7acae858dfd197734725e628149a
#
_cell.length_a   1.000
_cell.length_b   1.000
_cell.length_c   1.000
_cell.angle_alpha   90.00
_cell.angle_beta   90.00
_cell.angle_gamma   90.00
#
_symmetry.space_group_name_H-M   'P 1'
#
loop_
_entity.id
_entity.type
_entity.pdbx_description
1 polymer ?
#
loop_
_entity_poly.entity_id
_entity_poly.type
_entity_poly.pdbx_seq_one_letter_code
_entity_poly.pdbx_strand_id
1 'polypeptide(L)'
;MTAGTAPGTRTAAGPVTADPPDRRPPRRRVPALILAATALHLALMAMCTVLYPAFTGPDETFHVDLAYAYSKGHGPYPPGGRPLARGIEVVYGGLTVPPADGPYADAPVRPRGQRPSIEAAGGDARAQGYPVPNQMVQHPPLYYLIEAGVLRLPGVDRLPYDRQVALLRWVSVLMVAPLPLLAWATARRLVGDGPVALTAGVLPVTLPGLSHIGAVVNNDNLLILAVALLALPLARVLTGDLRVRTGALVGLLLGLALLAKGLALVLPVAVAAAYLVAWLRHRRRPLIPLAVAAVVSAGVGGWWWVRNVVLFHTVQPDGLGPAWGTLFSGPPSPGRTWLDFAPAFARRLSARFWGGLGYPDAPQLPEWVTGGWLVALVAGALVGIAVGIGGRWGRAAASTLALPAVGFAALIFYGAGTAYVFNGRLPGIHGRYVYAGLTGLAVLFAIGVGRLGGRLGRLVPLLLLAAGLLTHLWAWRLLVAQWWVPRHTVGDHGAVLRGAIGAIRLWSPWPTVPTLAPFVAVVVLSPAALLAAALATRRPREPSPEPSPEPSPPAGIDDRDDLAEPAADAAAETTARR
;
A
#
# COMPACT_ATOMS: atom_id res chain seq x y z
N MET A 1 11.18 -23.04 90.88
CA MET A 1 9.79 -22.67 90.65
C MET A 1 9.65 -22.48 89.17
N THR A 2 9.53 -23.43 88.42
CA THR A 2 8.47 -24.12 87.66
C THR A 2 7.49 -23.18 86.97
N ALA A 3 7.58 -23.14 85.69
CA ALA A 3 6.49 -22.68 84.80
C ALA A 3 6.54 -23.52 83.52
N GLY A 4 5.44 -24.20 83.27
CA GLY A 4 5.29 -25.20 82.22
C GLY A 4 5.11 -24.61 80.80
N THR A 5 5.56 -25.37 79.88
CA THR A 5 5.39 -25.21 78.47
C THR A 5 4.10 -25.92 78.03
N ALA A 6 3.23 -25.17 77.29
CA ALA A 6 2.08 -25.72 76.55
C ALA A 6 2.47 -26.06 75.12
N PRO A 7 1.95 -27.12 74.50
CA PRO A 7 2.31 -27.48 73.12
C PRO A 7 1.57 -26.68 72.05
N GLY A 8 2.32 -26.15 71.05
CA GLY A 8 1.77 -25.48 69.93
C GLY A 8 1.09 -26.41 68.93
N THR A 9 -0.11 -26.03 68.53
CA THR A 9 -0.92 -26.66 67.48
C THR A 9 -0.29 -26.41 66.13
N ARG A 10 0.12 -27.44 65.39
CA ARG A 10 0.48 -27.43 64.01
C ARG A 10 -0.76 -27.17 63.16
N THR A 11 -0.84 -26.00 62.56
CA THR A 11 -1.79 -25.72 61.48
C THR A 11 -1.32 -26.46 60.22
N ALA A 12 -2.20 -27.33 59.70
CA ALA A 12 -2.00 -28.03 58.43
C ALA A 12 -1.99 -26.99 57.28
N ALA A 13 -0.91 -26.98 56.51
CA ALA A 13 -0.84 -26.23 55.27
C ALA A 13 -1.84 -26.81 54.25
N GLY A 14 -2.82 -26.02 53.84
CA GLY A 14 -3.75 -26.35 52.76
C GLY A 14 -3.01 -26.57 51.42
N PRO A 15 -3.61 -27.31 50.49
CA PRO A 15 -2.98 -27.58 49.19
C PRO A 15 -2.72 -26.29 48.44
N VAL A 16 -1.47 -26.08 48.05
CA VAL A 16 -1.03 -25.01 47.11
C VAL A 16 -1.73 -25.28 45.77
N THR A 17 -2.78 -24.52 45.49
CA THR A 17 -3.38 -24.49 44.15
C THR A 17 -2.35 -23.93 43.19
N ALA A 18 -1.79 -24.80 42.34
CA ALA A 18 -0.93 -24.38 41.25
C ALA A 18 -1.70 -23.38 40.36
N ASP A 19 -1.14 -22.20 40.19
CA ASP A 19 -1.67 -21.20 39.23
C ASP A 19 -1.87 -21.88 37.87
N PRO A 20 -3.02 -21.65 37.19
CA PRO A 20 -3.23 -22.21 35.87
C PRO A 20 -2.14 -21.68 34.93
N PRO A 21 -1.56 -22.53 34.06
CA PRO A 21 -0.49 -22.11 33.17
C PRO A 21 -0.94 -20.93 32.33
N ASP A 22 -0.13 -19.86 32.35
CA ASP A 22 -0.30 -18.62 31.57
C ASP A 22 -0.50 -18.98 30.08
N ARG A 23 -1.76 -19.20 29.69
CA ARG A 23 -2.15 -19.46 28.30
C ARG A 23 -2.05 -18.17 27.54
N ARG A 24 -0.83 -17.76 27.19
CA ARG A 24 -0.63 -16.74 26.15
C ARG A 24 -1.38 -17.19 24.91
N PRO A 25 -2.29 -16.36 24.37
CA PRO A 25 -3.03 -16.74 23.17
C PRO A 25 -2.03 -17.13 22.08
N PRO A 26 -2.25 -18.25 21.36
CA PRO A 26 -1.32 -18.72 20.34
C PRO A 26 -1.05 -17.61 19.34
N ARG A 27 0.22 -17.34 19.06
CA ARG A 27 0.63 -16.39 18.02
C ARG A 27 -0.01 -16.84 16.72
N ARG A 28 -1.10 -16.17 16.31
CA ARG A 28 -1.81 -16.50 15.08
C ARG A 28 -0.89 -16.21 13.88
N ARG A 29 -0.62 -17.24 13.09
CA ARG A 29 0.24 -17.17 11.91
C ARG A 29 -0.42 -16.33 10.82
N VAL A 30 0.41 -15.68 9.99
CA VAL A 30 -0.06 -15.01 8.76
C VAL A 30 -0.60 -16.07 7.80
N PRO A 31 -1.80 -15.90 7.23
CA PRO A 31 -2.36 -16.87 6.28
C PRO A 31 -1.46 -17.08 5.05
N ALA A 32 -1.38 -18.32 4.57
CA ALA A 32 -0.57 -18.67 3.40
C ALA A 32 -0.93 -17.83 2.16
N LEU A 33 -2.23 -17.53 1.96
CA LEU A 33 -2.68 -16.64 0.89
C LEU A 33 -2.02 -15.25 0.98
N ILE A 34 -1.92 -14.67 2.17
CA ILE A 34 -1.35 -13.32 2.33
C ILE A 34 0.16 -13.33 2.08
N LEU A 35 0.86 -14.39 2.51
CA LEU A 35 2.29 -14.57 2.19
C LEU A 35 2.49 -14.74 0.69
N ALA A 36 1.69 -15.58 0.03
CA ALA A 36 1.74 -15.79 -1.41
C ALA A 36 1.38 -14.52 -2.20
N ALA A 37 0.35 -13.77 -1.77
CA ALA A 37 -0.03 -12.49 -2.36
C ALA A 37 1.08 -11.44 -2.21
N THR A 38 1.74 -11.36 -1.05
CA THR A 38 2.86 -10.45 -0.82
C THR A 38 4.08 -10.82 -1.67
N ALA A 39 4.42 -12.11 -1.76
CA ALA A 39 5.51 -12.60 -2.61
C ALA A 39 5.21 -12.35 -4.10
N LEU A 40 3.98 -12.59 -4.53
CA LEU A 40 3.55 -12.30 -5.90
C LEU A 40 3.60 -10.79 -6.20
N HIS A 41 3.15 -9.94 -5.28
CA HIS A 41 3.23 -8.48 -5.42
C HIS A 41 4.67 -8.00 -5.58
N LEU A 42 5.58 -8.53 -4.77
CA LEU A 42 7.02 -8.29 -4.91
C LEU A 42 7.53 -8.73 -6.30
N ALA A 43 7.17 -9.93 -6.76
CA ALA A 43 7.60 -10.45 -8.06
C ALA A 43 7.06 -9.62 -9.24
N LEU A 44 5.80 -9.15 -9.16
CA LEU A 44 5.19 -8.26 -10.15
C LEU A 44 5.95 -6.94 -10.28
N MET A 45 6.32 -6.32 -9.16
CA MET A 45 7.13 -5.11 -9.15
C MET A 45 8.55 -5.37 -9.63
N ALA A 46 9.19 -6.46 -9.17
CA ALA A 46 10.52 -6.84 -9.62
C ALA A 46 10.56 -7.04 -11.14
N MET A 47 9.53 -7.66 -11.73
CA MET A 47 9.40 -7.78 -13.18
C MET A 47 9.27 -6.41 -13.86
N CYS A 48 8.50 -5.48 -13.28
CA CYS A 48 8.38 -4.12 -13.80
C CYS A 48 9.73 -3.37 -13.78
N THR A 49 10.64 -3.62 -12.80
CA THR A 49 11.98 -2.96 -12.82
C THR A 49 12.78 -3.29 -14.07
N VAL A 50 12.47 -4.40 -14.74
CA VAL A 50 13.13 -4.86 -15.97
C VAL A 50 12.33 -4.49 -17.23
N LEU A 51 10.99 -4.55 -17.15
CA LEU A 51 10.12 -4.20 -18.28
C LEU A 51 10.17 -2.71 -18.65
N TYR A 52 10.51 -1.85 -17.70
CA TYR A 52 10.59 -0.42 -17.91
C TYR A 52 12.05 0.01 -18.00
N PRO A 53 12.52 0.52 -19.17
CA PRO A 53 13.87 1.10 -19.29
C PRO A 53 14.12 2.16 -18.21
N ALA A 54 15.39 2.41 -17.85
CA ALA A 54 15.74 3.45 -16.91
C ALA A 54 15.18 4.81 -17.37
N PHE A 55 14.71 5.62 -16.43
CA PHE A 55 14.13 6.96 -16.65
C PHE A 55 12.79 7.00 -17.42
N THR A 56 12.12 5.86 -17.62
CA THR A 56 10.78 5.84 -18.25
C THR A 56 9.64 5.90 -17.21
N GLY A 57 9.98 5.88 -15.93
CA GLY A 57 9.01 6.12 -14.86
C GLY A 57 8.55 7.58 -14.81
N PRO A 58 7.34 7.86 -14.29
CA PRO A 58 6.86 9.23 -14.15
C PRO A 58 7.80 10.06 -13.27
N ASP A 59 8.36 11.12 -13.85
CA ASP A 59 9.29 12.05 -13.21
C ASP A 59 10.60 11.39 -12.70
N GLU A 60 10.88 10.14 -13.08
CA GLU A 60 11.98 9.34 -12.57
C GLU A 60 13.35 10.01 -12.76
N THR A 61 13.56 10.67 -13.90
CA THR A 61 14.78 11.44 -14.20
C THR A 61 15.04 12.50 -13.12
N PHE A 62 14.02 13.24 -12.74
CA PHE A 62 14.12 14.30 -11.72
C PHE A 62 14.27 13.76 -10.30
N HIS A 63 13.62 12.64 -10.01
CA HIS A 63 13.79 11.96 -8.72
C HIS A 63 15.21 11.41 -8.56
N VAL A 64 15.77 10.78 -9.59
CA VAL A 64 17.16 10.28 -9.59
C VAL A 64 18.15 11.45 -9.49
N ASP A 65 17.95 12.54 -10.24
CA ASP A 65 18.78 13.73 -10.17
C ASP A 65 18.85 14.33 -8.77
N LEU A 66 17.69 14.45 -8.10
CA LEU A 66 17.67 15.02 -6.76
C LEU A 66 18.30 14.07 -5.73
N ALA A 67 18.09 12.75 -5.84
CA ALA A 67 18.76 11.76 -5.00
C ALA A 67 20.28 11.80 -5.23
N TYR A 68 20.72 11.94 -6.47
CA TYR A 68 22.13 12.07 -6.81
C TYR A 68 22.75 13.33 -6.19
N ALA A 69 22.08 14.50 -6.27
CA ALA A 69 22.53 15.72 -5.62
C ALA A 69 22.69 15.55 -4.08
N TYR A 70 21.70 14.97 -3.43
CA TYR A 70 21.78 14.66 -1.99
C TYR A 70 22.92 13.67 -1.68
N SER A 71 23.25 12.76 -2.59
CA SER A 71 24.38 11.83 -2.40
C SER A 71 25.74 12.57 -2.40
N LYS A 72 25.83 13.70 -3.09
CA LYS A 72 26.99 14.58 -3.11
C LYS A 72 27.02 15.59 -1.95
N GLY A 73 26.03 15.56 -1.06
CA GLY A 73 25.91 16.50 0.07
C GLY A 73 25.28 17.83 -0.29
N HIS A 74 24.67 17.94 -1.47
CA HIS A 74 24.03 19.14 -1.95
C HIS A 74 22.53 19.14 -1.61
N GLY A 75 21.96 20.30 -1.26
CA GLY A 75 20.55 20.48 -0.89
C GLY A 75 20.33 20.74 0.61
N PRO A 76 19.09 21.06 1.02
CA PRO A 76 17.91 21.26 0.19
C PRO A 76 18.00 22.54 -0.65
N TYR A 77 17.41 22.49 -1.85
CA TYR A 77 17.43 23.60 -2.80
C TYR A 77 16.20 24.51 -2.65
N PRO A 78 16.34 25.83 -2.96
CA PRO A 78 15.19 26.70 -3.16
C PRO A 78 14.44 26.36 -4.46
N PRO A 79 13.18 26.82 -4.63
CA PRO A 79 12.44 26.73 -5.88
C PRO A 79 13.25 27.26 -7.07
N GLY A 80 13.34 26.48 -8.16
CA GLY A 80 14.13 26.82 -9.34
C GLY A 80 15.66 26.74 -9.14
N GLY A 81 16.13 26.42 -7.94
CA GLY A 81 17.56 26.47 -7.61
C GLY A 81 18.37 25.23 -8.00
N ARG A 82 17.74 24.17 -8.51
CA ARG A 82 18.43 22.96 -8.96
C ARG A 82 18.35 22.83 -10.48
N PRO A 83 19.39 23.17 -11.25
CA PRO A 83 19.49 22.75 -12.64
C PRO A 83 19.68 21.22 -12.71
N LEU A 84 19.24 20.59 -13.80
CA LEU A 84 19.51 19.17 -14.00
C LEU A 84 21.02 18.93 -14.02
N ALA A 85 21.49 17.83 -13.45
CA ALA A 85 22.88 17.43 -13.48
C ALA A 85 23.31 17.01 -14.90
N ARG A 86 24.54 17.38 -15.31
CA ARG A 86 25.10 17.01 -16.61
C ARG A 86 25.16 15.49 -16.79
N GLY A 87 25.57 14.77 -15.76
CA GLY A 87 25.59 13.30 -15.79
C GLY A 87 24.22 12.70 -16.06
N ILE A 88 23.18 13.24 -15.46
CA ILE A 88 21.79 12.80 -15.71
C ILE A 88 21.33 13.18 -17.12
N GLU A 89 21.60 14.42 -17.55
CA GLU A 89 21.27 14.88 -18.91
C GLU A 89 21.89 13.96 -19.98
N VAL A 90 23.18 13.65 -19.86
CA VAL A 90 23.91 12.81 -20.82
C VAL A 90 23.40 11.39 -20.87
N VAL A 91 23.17 10.77 -19.70
CA VAL A 91 22.67 9.38 -19.68
C VAL A 91 21.21 9.31 -20.13
N TYR A 92 20.38 10.28 -19.77
CA TYR A 92 18.98 10.36 -20.20
C TYR A 92 18.87 10.67 -21.70
N GLY A 93 19.61 11.65 -22.23
CA GLY A 93 19.61 11.98 -23.65
C GLY A 93 20.25 10.90 -24.53
N GLY A 94 21.19 10.12 -23.99
CA GLY A 94 21.79 8.99 -24.68
C GLY A 94 20.96 7.69 -24.65
N LEU A 95 19.97 7.64 -23.79
CA LEU A 95 18.87 6.69 -23.85
C LEU A 95 17.88 7.27 -24.86
N THR A 96 18.11 7.12 -26.10
CA THR A 96 17.13 7.56 -27.10
C THR A 96 15.73 7.28 -26.54
N VAL A 97 15.03 8.35 -26.14
CA VAL A 97 13.58 8.30 -26.00
C VAL A 97 13.13 7.53 -27.24
N PRO A 98 12.29 6.48 -27.13
CA PRO A 98 11.91 5.76 -28.33
C PRO A 98 11.55 6.83 -29.35
N PRO A 99 12.03 6.73 -30.59
CA PRO A 99 11.58 7.63 -31.61
C PRO A 99 10.09 7.68 -31.46
N ALA A 100 9.47 8.88 -31.49
CA ALA A 100 8.03 9.08 -31.26
C ALA A 100 7.15 8.04 -31.97
N ASP A 101 7.73 7.27 -32.86
CA ASP A 101 7.14 6.33 -33.79
C ASP A 101 7.65 4.86 -33.68
N GLY A 102 8.38 4.47 -32.62
CA GLY A 102 8.94 3.11 -32.60
C GLY A 102 9.06 2.44 -31.22
N PRO A 103 9.13 1.07 -31.20
CA PRO A 103 9.36 0.34 -29.96
C PRO A 103 10.80 0.51 -29.45
N TYR A 104 11.01 0.39 -28.14
CA TYR A 104 12.36 0.31 -27.55
C TYR A 104 13.20 -0.82 -28.15
N ALA A 105 12.55 -1.87 -28.64
CA ALA A 105 13.21 -3.01 -29.28
C ALA A 105 14.03 -2.62 -30.51
N ASP A 106 13.64 -1.56 -31.24
CA ASP A 106 14.34 -1.08 -32.44
C ASP A 106 15.30 0.07 -32.15
N ALA A 107 15.27 0.63 -30.94
CA ALA A 107 16.14 1.72 -30.57
C ALA A 107 17.58 1.24 -30.28
N PRO A 108 18.61 1.99 -30.70
CA PRO A 108 19.99 1.64 -30.38
C PRO A 108 20.23 1.69 -28.87
N VAL A 109 20.81 0.63 -28.34
CA VAL A 109 21.20 0.56 -26.93
C VAL A 109 22.69 0.27 -26.80
N ARG A 110 23.38 1.03 -25.94
CA ARG A 110 24.80 0.79 -25.65
C ARG A 110 24.97 -0.59 -24.97
N PRO A 111 25.97 -1.39 -25.37
CA PRO A 111 26.34 -2.59 -24.65
C PRO A 111 26.61 -2.30 -23.16
N ARG A 112 26.24 -3.21 -22.26
CA ARG A 112 26.34 -2.99 -20.80
C ARG A 112 27.74 -2.53 -20.35
N GLY A 113 28.80 -3.11 -20.92
CA GLY A 113 30.19 -2.75 -20.59
C GLY A 113 30.62 -1.35 -21.04
N GLN A 114 29.82 -0.68 -21.89
CA GLN A 114 30.09 0.65 -22.40
C GLN A 114 29.17 1.72 -21.80
N ARG A 115 28.26 1.35 -20.90
CA ARG A 115 27.36 2.30 -20.21
C ARG A 115 28.15 3.03 -19.12
N PRO A 116 28.21 4.37 -19.15
CA PRO A 116 28.95 5.13 -18.13
C PRO A 116 28.22 5.11 -16.78
N SER A 117 28.92 5.43 -15.71
CA SER A 117 28.25 5.87 -14.47
C SER A 117 27.75 7.31 -14.65
N ILE A 118 26.83 7.75 -13.75
CA ILE A 118 26.36 9.15 -13.73
C ILE A 118 27.57 10.10 -13.54
N GLU A 119 28.52 9.71 -12.69
CA GLU A 119 29.75 10.49 -12.45
C GLU A 119 30.60 10.62 -13.72
N ALA A 120 30.87 9.50 -14.41
CA ALA A 120 31.67 9.49 -15.63
C ALA A 120 30.97 10.21 -16.81
N ALA A 121 29.65 10.35 -16.76
CA ALA A 121 28.86 11.06 -17.76
C ALA A 121 28.83 12.60 -17.56
N GLY A 122 29.51 13.12 -16.53
CA GLY A 122 29.59 14.56 -16.25
C GLY A 122 29.17 14.92 -14.81
N GLY A 123 28.76 13.94 -14.01
CA GLY A 123 28.49 14.11 -12.59
C GLY A 123 27.46 15.18 -12.28
N ASP A 124 27.68 15.93 -11.20
CA ASP A 124 26.78 16.98 -10.70
C ASP A 124 27.00 18.37 -11.35
N ALA A 125 27.82 18.46 -12.42
CA ALA A 125 27.95 19.68 -13.19
C ALA A 125 26.58 20.07 -13.79
N ARG A 126 26.40 21.37 -14.07
CA ARG A 126 25.13 21.86 -14.65
C ARG A 126 24.91 21.31 -16.06
N ALA A 127 23.69 20.85 -16.34
CA ALA A 127 23.24 20.49 -17.69
C ALA A 127 23.38 21.66 -18.66
N GLN A 128 23.65 21.38 -19.94
CA GLN A 128 23.87 22.38 -20.96
C GLN A 128 22.70 22.50 -21.95
N GLY A 129 22.01 21.40 -22.21
CA GLY A 129 20.91 21.33 -23.17
C GLY A 129 19.51 21.25 -22.54
N TYR A 130 19.42 21.13 -21.20
CA TYR A 130 18.14 21.07 -20.50
C TYR A 130 17.95 22.30 -19.61
N PRO A 131 17.18 23.30 -20.06
CA PRO A 131 17.09 24.57 -19.36
C PRO A 131 16.16 24.54 -18.12
N VAL A 132 15.20 23.61 -18.08
CA VAL A 132 14.17 23.58 -17.03
C VAL A 132 14.77 23.03 -15.72
N PRO A 133 14.63 23.76 -14.59
CA PRO A 133 15.12 23.28 -13.30
C PRO A 133 14.35 22.04 -12.83
N ASN A 134 14.97 21.30 -11.91
CA ASN A 134 14.35 20.12 -11.31
C ASN A 134 13.21 20.54 -10.35
N GLN A 135 11.98 20.29 -10.74
CA GLN A 135 10.80 20.65 -9.94
C GLN A 135 10.65 19.80 -8.66
N MET A 136 11.37 18.69 -8.53
CA MET A 136 11.26 17.82 -7.33
C MET A 136 11.81 18.47 -6.07
N VAL A 137 12.52 19.59 -6.15
CA VAL A 137 12.99 20.37 -5.01
C VAL A 137 11.86 20.89 -4.10
N GLN A 138 10.62 20.94 -4.60
CA GLN A 138 9.43 21.26 -3.82
C GLN A 138 9.08 20.19 -2.77
N HIS A 139 9.59 18.98 -2.92
CA HIS A 139 9.25 17.87 -2.04
C HIS A 139 10.14 17.79 -0.81
N PRO A 140 9.61 17.27 0.31
CA PRO A 140 10.40 17.00 1.51
C PRO A 140 11.55 16.01 1.24
N PRO A 141 12.64 16.07 2.04
CA PRO A 141 13.90 15.42 1.68
C PRO A 141 13.98 13.92 1.99
N LEU A 142 13.10 13.36 2.82
CA LEU A 142 13.31 12.02 3.41
C LEU A 142 13.50 10.93 2.35
N TYR A 143 12.67 10.90 1.32
CA TYR A 143 12.80 9.91 0.24
C TYR A 143 14.18 10.01 -0.44
N TYR A 144 14.59 11.22 -0.79
CA TYR A 144 15.85 11.48 -1.48
C TYR A 144 17.08 11.18 -0.62
N LEU A 145 16.98 11.39 0.70
CA LEU A 145 18.04 11.03 1.64
C LEU A 145 18.22 9.51 1.75
N ILE A 146 17.11 8.74 1.71
CA ILE A 146 17.17 7.27 1.68
C ILE A 146 17.86 6.80 0.40
N GLU A 147 17.43 7.32 -0.75
CA GLU A 147 18.01 6.98 -2.06
C GLU A 147 19.50 7.43 -2.15
N ALA A 148 19.82 8.61 -1.65
CA ALA A 148 21.19 9.10 -1.56
C ALA A 148 22.08 8.18 -0.70
N GLY A 149 21.52 7.60 0.37
CA GLY A 149 22.21 6.61 1.19
C GLY A 149 22.66 5.39 0.36
N VAL A 150 21.81 4.92 -0.55
CA VAL A 150 22.15 3.81 -1.45
C VAL A 150 23.24 4.22 -2.45
N LEU A 151 23.15 5.43 -3.03
CA LEU A 151 24.19 5.93 -3.96
C LEU A 151 25.54 6.15 -3.30
N ARG A 152 25.58 6.34 -1.97
CA ARG A 152 26.83 6.48 -1.18
C ARG A 152 27.46 5.15 -0.78
N LEU A 153 26.80 4.01 -1.03
CA LEU A 153 27.41 2.71 -0.73
C LEU A 153 28.68 2.53 -1.57
N PRO A 154 29.74 1.91 -1.00
CA PRO A 154 31.03 1.75 -1.67
C PRO A 154 30.89 1.10 -3.06
N GLY A 155 31.41 1.77 -4.08
CA GLY A 155 31.44 1.28 -5.46
C GLY A 155 30.17 1.50 -6.27
N VAL A 156 29.05 1.96 -5.65
CA VAL A 156 27.81 2.24 -6.39
C VAL A 156 27.97 3.42 -7.35
N ASP A 157 28.76 4.42 -6.99
CA ASP A 157 29.12 5.57 -7.82
C ASP A 157 29.83 5.20 -9.14
N ARG A 158 30.50 4.04 -9.15
CA ARG A 158 31.22 3.50 -10.32
C ARG A 158 30.38 2.59 -11.20
N LEU A 159 29.23 2.13 -10.71
CA LEU A 159 28.33 1.28 -11.48
C LEU A 159 27.79 2.05 -12.69
N PRO A 160 27.50 1.36 -13.82
CA PRO A 160 26.73 1.94 -14.90
C PRO A 160 25.44 2.58 -14.40
N TYR A 161 25.03 3.70 -15.02
CA TYR A 161 23.85 4.48 -14.62
C TYR A 161 22.58 3.63 -14.47
N ASP A 162 22.37 2.66 -15.35
CA ASP A 162 21.21 1.79 -15.35
C ASP A 162 21.18 0.84 -14.14
N ARG A 163 22.35 0.40 -13.65
CA ARG A 163 22.46 -0.34 -12.39
C ARG A 163 22.25 0.56 -11.18
N GLN A 164 22.74 1.81 -11.23
CA GLN A 164 22.46 2.79 -10.17
C GLN A 164 20.94 3.00 -10.05
N VAL A 165 20.24 3.29 -11.17
CA VAL A 165 18.79 3.43 -11.20
C VAL A 165 18.07 2.16 -10.76
N ALA A 166 18.54 0.98 -11.17
CA ALA A 166 17.95 -0.29 -10.75
C ALA A 166 18.05 -0.53 -9.23
N LEU A 167 19.16 -0.14 -8.59
CA LEU A 167 19.29 -0.20 -7.12
C LEU A 167 18.30 0.72 -6.43
N LEU A 168 18.14 1.95 -6.92
CA LEU A 168 17.14 2.90 -6.41
C LEU A 168 15.71 2.37 -6.59
N ARG A 169 15.40 1.76 -7.74
CA ARG A 169 14.11 1.10 -7.97
C ARG A 169 13.83 -0.02 -6.97
N TRP A 170 14.87 -0.78 -6.57
CA TRP A 170 14.70 -1.82 -5.54
C TRP A 170 14.35 -1.24 -4.17
N VAL A 171 14.82 -0.05 -3.82
CA VAL A 171 14.36 0.66 -2.60
C VAL A 171 12.86 0.93 -2.68
N SER A 172 12.39 1.44 -3.81
CA SER A 172 10.96 1.67 -4.06
C SER A 172 10.15 0.37 -3.99
N VAL A 173 10.63 -0.73 -4.60
CA VAL A 173 10.00 -2.07 -4.52
C VAL A 173 9.85 -2.52 -3.07
N LEU A 174 10.90 -2.37 -2.25
CA LEU A 174 10.87 -2.77 -0.85
C LEU A 174 9.90 -1.92 -0.01
N MET A 175 9.71 -0.65 -0.36
CA MET A 175 8.72 0.22 0.29
C MET A 175 7.28 -0.23 0.01
N VAL A 176 6.98 -0.68 -1.21
CA VAL A 176 5.59 -1.02 -1.61
C VAL A 176 5.26 -2.49 -1.39
N ALA A 177 6.26 -3.39 -1.37
CA ALA A 177 6.07 -4.83 -1.21
C ALA A 177 5.20 -5.26 -0.01
N PRO A 178 5.25 -4.63 1.19
CA PRO A 178 4.47 -5.05 2.34
C PRO A 178 2.98 -4.67 2.27
N LEU A 179 2.52 -3.97 1.25
CA LEU A 179 1.16 -3.43 1.18
C LEU A 179 0.05 -4.49 1.32
N PRO A 180 0.12 -5.69 0.71
CA PRO A 180 -0.86 -6.76 0.93
C PRO A 180 -0.95 -7.18 2.40
N LEU A 181 0.20 -7.32 3.06
CA LEU A 181 0.29 -7.68 4.48
C LEU A 181 -0.31 -6.58 5.38
N LEU A 182 -0.02 -5.31 5.09
CA LEU A 182 -0.52 -4.16 5.85
C LEU A 182 -2.03 -3.97 5.69
N ALA A 183 -2.56 -4.16 4.48
CA ALA A 183 -4.00 -4.10 4.21
C ALA A 183 -4.74 -5.22 4.94
N TRP A 184 -4.23 -6.46 4.87
CA TRP A 184 -4.76 -7.59 5.64
C TRP A 184 -4.73 -7.34 7.15
N ALA A 185 -3.58 -6.90 7.70
CA ALA A 185 -3.42 -6.66 9.13
C ALA A 185 -4.36 -5.56 9.63
N THR A 186 -4.56 -4.49 8.85
CA THR A 186 -5.50 -3.41 9.15
C THR A 186 -6.94 -3.91 9.14
N ALA A 187 -7.35 -4.64 8.09
CA ALA A 187 -8.69 -5.24 8.01
C ALA A 187 -8.94 -6.22 9.16
N ARG A 188 -7.99 -7.12 9.41
CA ARG A 188 -8.06 -8.08 10.50
C ARG A 188 -8.24 -7.39 11.87
N ARG A 189 -7.56 -6.27 12.09
CA ARG A 189 -7.70 -5.50 13.33
C ARG A 189 -9.10 -4.94 13.52
N LEU A 190 -9.77 -4.56 12.42
CA LEU A 190 -11.09 -3.91 12.45
C LEU A 190 -12.25 -4.90 12.46
N VAL A 191 -12.15 -6.00 11.71
CA VAL A 191 -13.27 -6.94 11.46
C VAL A 191 -12.94 -8.39 11.81
N GLY A 192 -11.74 -8.67 12.34
CA GLY A 192 -11.29 -10.02 12.69
C GLY A 192 -10.72 -10.82 11.53
N ASP A 193 -10.39 -12.10 11.83
CA ASP A 193 -9.91 -13.04 10.82
C ASP A 193 -11.08 -13.50 9.93
N GLY A 194 -10.82 -13.72 8.64
CA GLY A 194 -11.81 -14.25 7.72
C GLY A 194 -11.65 -13.74 6.28
N PRO A 195 -12.60 -14.09 5.41
CA PRO A 195 -12.55 -13.73 3.99
C PRO A 195 -12.42 -12.23 3.74
N VAL A 196 -13.03 -11.39 4.58
CA VAL A 196 -12.95 -9.92 4.47
C VAL A 196 -11.50 -9.45 4.61
N ALA A 197 -10.79 -9.92 5.63
CA ALA A 197 -9.38 -9.55 5.82
C ALA A 197 -8.50 -10.07 4.68
N LEU A 198 -8.76 -11.29 4.19
CA LEU A 198 -8.05 -11.86 3.04
C LEU A 198 -8.29 -11.04 1.77
N THR A 199 -9.54 -10.64 1.51
CA THR A 199 -9.90 -9.78 0.36
C THR A 199 -9.15 -8.46 0.39
N ALA A 200 -9.08 -7.81 1.57
CA ALA A 200 -8.33 -6.55 1.72
C ALA A 200 -6.85 -6.73 1.39
N GLY A 201 -6.23 -7.84 1.81
CA GLY A 201 -4.83 -8.14 1.51
C GLY A 201 -4.57 -8.48 0.03
N VAL A 202 -5.55 -9.03 -0.68
CA VAL A 202 -5.41 -9.37 -2.11
C VAL A 202 -5.55 -8.14 -3.02
N LEU A 203 -6.38 -7.16 -2.64
CA LEU A 203 -6.69 -6.01 -3.53
C LEU A 203 -5.45 -5.29 -4.09
N PRO A 204 -4.38 -4.98 -3.32
CA PRO A 204 -3.20 -4.31 -3.87
C PRO A 204 -2.54 -5.08 -5.03
N VAL A 205 -2.63 -6.41 -5.03
CA VAL A 205 -2.03 -7.26 -6.08
C VAL A 205 -2.75 -7.12 -7.42
N THR A 206 -3.97 -6.56 -7.43
CA THR A 206 -4.80 -6.48 -8.65
C THR A 206 -4.51 -5.28 -9.54
N LEU A 207 -3.61 -4.36 -9.12
CA LEU A 207 -3.38 -3.09 -9.81
C LEU A 207 -2.07 -3.07 -10.60
N PRO A 208 -2.09 -3.17 -11.94
CA PRO A 208 -0.89 -3.03 -12.78
C PRO A 208 -0.18 -1.69 -12.59
N GLY A 209 -0.94 -0.59 -12.47
CA GLY A 209 -0.39 0.74 -12.22
C GLY A 209 0.37 0.85 -10.90
N LEU A 210 -0.07 0.15 -9.84
CA LEU A 210 0.68 0.08 -8.57
C LEU A 210 1.98 -0.71 -8.73
N SER A 211 1.97 -1.83 -9.46
CA SER A 211 3.18 -2.60 -9.74
C SER A 211 4.18 -1.80 -10.56
N HIS A 212 3.73 -0.95 -11.48
CA HIS A 212 4.58 -0.04 -12.22
C HIS A 212 5.20 1.04 -11.30
N ILE A 213 4.38 1.81 -10.56
CA ILE A 213 4.90 2.90 -9.73
C ILE A 213 5.80 2.40 -8.59
N GLY A 214 5.48 1.22 -8.02
CA GLY A 214 6.32 0.56 -7.02
C GLY A 214 7.67 0.09 -7.54
N ALA A 215 7.86 0.05 -8.86
CA ALA A 215 9.06 -0.40 -9.54
C ALA A 215 9.91 0.73 -10.13
N VAL A 216 9.56 2.00 -9.91
CA VAL A 216 10.30 3.17 -10.41
C VAL A 216 10.73 4.07 -9.27
N VAL A 217 11.75 4.90 -9.50
CA VAL A 217 12.24 5.86 -8.51
C VAL A 217 11.25 7.01 -8.39
N ASN A 218 10.45 7.00 -7.31
CA ASN A 218 9.40 7.99 -7.08
C ASN A 218 9.03 8.10 -5.59
N ASN A 219 8.93 9.32 -5.08
CA ASN A 219 8.61 9.58 -3.67
C ASN A 219 7.17 9.19 -3.25
N ASP A 220 6.29 8.89 -4.21
CA ASP A 220 4.99 8.29 -3.92
C ASP A 220 5.12 6.96 -3.16
N ASN A 221 6.20 6.19 -3.42
CA ASN A 221 6.43 4.89 -2.81
C ASN A 221 6.64 4.98 -1.29
N LEU A 222 7.38 5.99 -0.83
CA LEU A 222 7.51 6.27 0.62
C LEU A 222 6.18 6.73 1.23
N LEU A 223 5.41 7.57 0.52
CA LEU A 223 4.10 8.00 1.00
C LEU A 223 3.12 6.82 1.11
N ILE A 224 3.09 5.91 0.12
CA ILE A 224 2.27 4.69 0.13
C ILE A 224 2.62 3.85 1.36
N LEU A 225 3.90 3.60 1.62
CA LEU A 225 4.35 2.85 2.80
C LEU A 225 3.95 3.52 4.11
N ALA A 226 4.23 4.83 4.25
CA ALA A 226 3.98 5.56 5.48
C ALA A 226 2.48 5.58 5.83
N VAL A 227 1.60 5.80 4.85
CA VAL A 227 0.14 5.80 5.06
C VAL A 227 -0.39 4.39 5.32
N ALA A 228 0.13 3.37 4.64
CA ALA A 228 -0.25 1.99 4.92
C ALA A 228 0.16 1.55 6.33
N LEU A 229 1.36 1.94 6.79
CA LEU A 229 1.80 1.72 8.17
C LEU A 229 0.94 2.50 9.16
N LEU A 230 0.58 3.75 8.86
CA LEU A 230 -0.28 4.61 9.69
C LEU A 230 -1.70 4.02 9.86
N ALA A 231 -2.23 3.35 8.84
CA ALA A 231 -3.56 2.75 8.89
C ALA A 231 -3.72 1.73 10.05
N LEU A 232 -2.66 0.99 10.38
CA LEU A 232 -2.72 -0.04 11.43
C LEU A 232 -2.86 0.55 12.86
N PRO A 233 -2.05 1.52 13.34
CA PRO A 233 -2.31 2.16 14.63
C PRO A 233 -3.60 2.98 14.63
N LEU A 234 -4.04 3.58 13.51
CA LEU A 234 -5.37 4.20 13.44
C LEU A 234 -6.49 3.17 13.62
N ALA A 235 -6.36 1.97 13.04
CA ALA A 235 -7.30 0.87 13.32
C ALA A 235 -7.32 0.47 14.80
N ARG A 236 -6.17 0.53 15.50
CA ARG A 236 -6.13 0.32 16.96
C ARG A 236 -6.85 1.44 17.70
N VAL A 237 -6.64 2.70 17.32
CA VAL A 237 -7.36 3.86 17.89
C VAL A 237 -8.87 3.69 17.72
N LEU A 238 -9.35 3.38 16.51
CA LEU A 238 -10.77 3.14 16.22
C LEU A 238 -11.38 1.97 17.01
N THR A 239 -10.56 1.02 17.44
CA THR A 239 -10.97 -0.12 18.27
C THR A 239 -10.67 0.07 19.78
N GLY A 240 -10.34 1.31 20.22
CA GLY A 240 -10.27 1.70 21.62
C GLY A 240 -8.87 1.67 22.26
N ASP A 241 -7.79 1.45 21.50
CA ASP A 241 -6.43 1.59 22.01
C ASP A 241 -6.01 3.08 22.01
N LEU A 242 -6.28 3.76 23.13
CA LEU A 242 -5.98 5.18 23.34
C LEU A 242 -4.73 5.37 24.22
N ARG A 243 -3.76 4.48 24.15
CA ARG A 243 -2.51 4.56 24.90
C ARG A 243 -1.60 5.64 24.30
N VAL A 244 -0.79 6.29 25.14
CA VAL A 244 0.21 7.29 24.73
C VAL A 244 1.18 6.73 23.69
N ARG A 245 1.67 5.51 23.86
CA ARG A 245 2.55 4.84 22.88
C ARG A 245 1.92 4.66 21.49
N THR A 246 0.60 4.42 21.44
CA THR A 246 -0.14 4.36 20.18
C THR A 246 -0.24 5.73 19.56
N GLY A 247 -0.45 6.78 20.37
CA GLY A 247 -0.39 8.17 19.93
C GLY A 247 0.97 8.56 19.38
N ALA A 248 2.05 8.20 20.07
CA ALA A 248 3.42 8.44 19.60
C ALA A 248 3.70 7.75 18.26
N LEU A 249 3.25 6.50 18.09
CA LEU A 249 3.40 5.77 16.82
C LEU A 249 2.58 6.42 15.68
N VAL A 250 1.34 6.86 15.95
CA VAL A 250 0.55 7.63 14.98
C VAL A 250 1.28 8.90 14.58
N GLY A 251 1.82 9.66 15.56
CA GLY A 251 2.57 10.88 15.29
C GLY A 251 3.85 10.64 14.49
N LEU A 252 4.62 9.60 14.82
CA LEU A 252 5.82 9.23 14.07
C LEU A 252 5.49 8.93 12.60
N LEU A 253 4.50 8.06 12.35
CA LEU A 253 4.15 7.65 10.99
C LEU A 253 3.50 8.79 10.19
N LEU A 254 2.71 9.65 10.84
CA LEU A 254 2.21 10.88 10.23
C LEU A 254 3.36 11.84 9.87
N GLY A 255 4.33 12.03 10.77
CA GLY A 255 5.50 12.86 10.53
C GLY A 255 6.36 12.35 9.37
N LEU A 256 6.58 11.02 9.29
CA LEU A 256 7.28 10.40 8.16
C LEU A 256 6.52 10.59 6.83
N ALA A 257 5.18 10.48 6.84
CA ALA A 257 4.35 10.78 5.67
C ALA A 257 4.49 12.26 5.24
N LEU A 258 4.48 13.18 6.20
CA LEU A 258 4.71 14.61 5.95
C LEU A 258 6.09 14.90 5.36
N LEU A 259 7.12 14.10 5.67
CA LEU A 259 8.47 14.19 5.08
C LEU A 259 8.59 13.46 3.73
N ALA A 260 7.56 12.73 3.28
CA ALA A 260 7.58 12.07 1.99
C ALA A 260 7.07 12.97 0.85
N LYS A 261 5.92 13.63 1.03
CA LYS A 261 5.26 14.39 -0.04
C LYS A 261 4.22 15.38 0.48
N GLY A 262 4.01 16.50 -0.24
CA GLY A 262 3.01 17.52 0.10
C GLY A 262 1.57 17.00 0.18
N LEU A 263 1.21 15.98 -0.57
CA LEU A 263 -0.10 15.34 -0.47
C LEU A 263 -0.41 14.87 0.96
N ALA A 264 0.60 14.55 1.78
CA ALA A 264 0.41 14.13 3.17
C ALA A 264 -0.23 15.18 4.08
N LEU A 265 -0.28 16.45 3.65
CA LEU A 265 -0.91 17.55 4.41
C LEU A 265 -2.42 17.35 4.68
N VAL A 266 -3.09 16.43 3.97
CA VAL A 266 -4.50 16.05 4.27
C VAL A 266 -4.62 15.06 5.42
N LEU A 267 -3.54 14.33 5.76
CA LEU A 267 -3.58 13.23 6.73
C LEU A 267 -3.87 13.68 8.18
N PRO A 268 -3.42 14.87 8.66
CA PRO A 268 -3.80 15.36 9.98
C PRO A 268 -5.31 15.38 10.20
N VAL A 269 -6.10 15.72 9.17
CA VAL A 269 -7.58 15.69 9.22
C VAL A 269 -8.09 14.26 9.42
N ALA A 270 -7.53 13.27 8.70
CA ALA A 270 -7.92 11.88 8.86
C ALA A 270 -7.56 11.34 10.25
N VAL A 271 -6.40 11.71 10.79
CA VAL A 271 -5.97 11.35 12.15
C VAL A 271 -6.91 11.98 13.19
N ALA A 272 -7.18 13.28 13.11
CA ALA A 272 -8.09 13.97 14.02
C ALA A 272 -9.50 13.36 13.99
N ALA A 273 -10.02 13.05 12.81
CA ALA A 273 -11.31 12.37 12.63
C ALA A 273 -11.33 10.99 13.29
N ALA A 274 -10.25 10.19 13.14
CA ALA A 274 -10.16 8.87 13.77
C ALA A 274 -10.19 8.96 15.30
N TYR A 275 -9.48 9.92 15.90
CA TYR A 275 -9.51 10.15 17.35
C TYR A 275 -10.87 10.69 17.82
N LEU A 276 -11.51 11.58 17.07
CA LEU A 276 -12.86 12.07 17.37
C LEU A 276 -13.88 10.92 17.38
N VAL A 277 -13.85 10.09 16.32
CA VAL A 277 -14.73 8.92 16.23
C VAL A 277 -14.45 7.92 17.35
N ALA A 278 -13.18 7.68 17.68
CA ALA A 278 -12.81 6.83 18.81
C ALA A 278 -13.36 7.37 20.14
N TRP A 279 -13.30 8.67 20.36
CA TRP A 279 -13.91 9.31 21.54
C TRP A 279 -15.42 9.07 21.58
N LEU A 280 -16.14 9.38 20.52
CA LEU A 280 -17.60 9.18 20.44
C LEU A 280 -18.00 7.72 20.64
N ARG A 281 -17.20 6.79 20.10
CA ARG A 281 -17.43 5.34 20.14
C ARG A 281 -17.20 4.75 21.53
N HIS A 282 -16.08 5.09 22.17
CA HIS A 282 -15.62 4.46 23.42
C HIS A 282 -15.87 5.32 24.66
N ARG A 283 -16.38 6.57 24.50
CA ARG A 283 -16.66 7.51 25.58
C ARG A 283 -15.43 7.86 26.45
N ARG A 284 -14.21 7.63 25.93
CA ARG A 284 -12.94 7.96 26.58
C ARG A 284 -12.28 9.10 25.84
N ARG A 285 -11.94 10.19 26.54
CA ARG A 285 -11.30 11.38 25.96
C ARG A 285 -9.86 11.04 25.51
N PRO A 286 -9.49 11.14 24.23
CA PRO A 286 -8.17 10.80 23.72
C PRO A 286 -7.22 11.99 23.68
N LEU A 287 -7.38 13.00 24.54
CA LEU A 287 -6.66 14.28 24.43
C LEU A 287 -5.14 14.08 24.53
N ILE A 288 -4.66 13.30 25.52
CA ILE A 288 -3.22 13.08 25.69
C ILE A 288 -2.61 12.31 24.50
N PRO A 289 -3.13 11.13 24.06
CA PRO A 289 -2.55 10.45 22.91
C PRO A 289 -2.67 11.26 21.60
N LEU A 290 -3.71 12.08 21.43
CA LEU A 290 -3.83 12.98 20.28
C LEU A 290 -2.80 14.10 20.34
N ALA A 291 -2.61 14.74 21.51
CA ALA A 291 -1.58 15.77 21.70
C ALA A 291 -0.18 15.22 21.45
N VAL A 292 0.12 14.02 21.97
CA VAL A 292 1.40 13.33 21.69
C VAL A 292 1.56 13.03 20.20
N ALA A 293 0.51 12.57 19.50
CA ALA A 293 0.55 12.38 18.06
C ALA A 293 0.84 13.68 17.31
N ALA A 294 0.22 14.79 17.70
CA ALA A 294 0.45 16.11 17.11
C ALA A 294 1.88 16.61 17.35
N VAL A 295 2.37 16.55 18.60
CA VAL A 295 3.75 17.00 18.93
C VAL A 295 4.80 16.16 18.21
N VAL A 296 4.66 14.82 18.21
CA VAL A 296 5.62 13.94 17.54
C VAL A 296 5.59 14.18 16.02
N SER A 297 4.41 14.32 15.41
CA SER A 297 4.34 14.56 13.95
C SER A 297 4.89 15.93 13.57
N ALA A 298 4.68 16.96 14.39
CA ALA A 298 5.25 18.29 14.20
C ALA A 298 6.78 18.25 14.29
N GLY A 299 7.33 17.57 15.31
CA GLY A 299 8.79 17.43 15.48
C GLY A 299 9.45 16.61 14.39
N VAL A 300 8.81 15.51 13.93
CA VAL A 300 9.37 14.63 12.89
C VAL A 300 9.25 15.27 11.51
N GLY A 301 8.08 15.78 11.12
CA GLY A 301 7.82 16.21 9.74
C GLY A 301 7.25 17.62 9.57
N GLY A 302 6.71 18.21 10.63
CA GLY A 302 6.09 19.55 10.58
C GLY A 302 7.07 20.67 10.32
N TRP A 303 8.33 20.53 10.80
CA TRP A 303 9.39 21.52 10.63
C TRP A 303 9.65 21.89 9.17
N TRP A 304 9.50 20.94 8.23
CA TRP A 304 9.70 21.21 6.80
C TRP A 304 8.69 22.23 6.26
N TRP A 305 7.46 22.13 6.69
CA TRP A 305 6.37 23.02 6.27
C TRP A 305 6.48 24.39 6.91
N VAL A 306 6.89 24.45 8.20
CA VAL A 306 7.21 25.71 8.88
C VAL A 306 8.38 26.41 8.17
N ARG A 307 9.46 25.67 7.83
CA ARG A 307 10.57 26.19 7.02
C ARG A 307 10.07 26.81 5.72
N ASN A 308 9.20 26.12 4.99
CA ASN A 308 8.69 26.64 3.72
C ASN A 308 7.91 27.95 3.90
N VAL A 309 7.06 28.04 4.93
CA VAL A 309 6.34 29.28 5.24
C VAL A 309 7.31 30.42 5.59
N VAL A 310 8.33 30.14 6.41
CA VAL A 310 9.33 31.15 6.81
C VAL A 310 10.19 31.62 5.65
N LEU A 311 10.65 30.69 4.78
CA LEU A 311 11.58 31.04 3.70
C LEU A 311 10.90 31.46 2.41
N PHE A 312 9.72 30.92 2.11
CA PHE A 312 9.07 31.08 0.81
C PHE A 312 7.66 31.68 0.90
N HIS A 313 7.18 32.01 2.13
CA HIS A 313 5.84 32.56 2.39
C HIS A 313 4.68 31.69 1.88
N THR A 314 4.93 30.39 1.69
CA THR A 314 3.92 29.42 1.26
C THR A 314 4.22 28.05 1.86
N VAL A 315 3.17 27.27 2.11
CA VAL A 315 3.31 25.90 2.64
C VAL A 315 3.98 24.99 1.61
N GLN A 316 3.56 25.07 0.34
CA GLN A 316 4.08 24.26 -0.75
C GLN A 316 4.55 25.20 -1.88
N PRO A 317 5.85 25.53 -1.94
CA PRO A 317 6.39 26.33 -3.03
C PRO A 317 6.34 25.54 -4.36
N ASP A 318 6.21 26.24 -5.49
CA ASP A 318 6.39 25.64 -6.80
C ASP A 318 7.87 25.32 -7.01
N GLY A 319 8.18 24.05 -7.33
CA GLY A 319 9.55 23.59 -7.51
C GLY A 319 10.29 24.23 -8.68
N LEU A 320 9.57 24.68 -9.70
CA LEU A 320 10.14 25.38 -10.86
C LEU A 320 10.58 26.81 -10.55
N GLY A 321 9.95 27.42 -9.54
CA GLY A 321 10.16 28.81 -9.19
C GLY A 321 9.47 29.80 -10.13
N PRO A 322 9.48 31.12 -9.80
CA PRO A 322 8.69 32.15 -10.49
C PRO A 322 8.99 32.29 -11.99
N ALA A 323 10.24 32.09 -12.37
CA ALA A 323 10.67 32.25 -13.79
C ALA A 323 10.03 31.21 -14.74
N TRP A 324 9.56 30.08 -14.20
CA TRP A 324 9.04 28.95 -14.97
C TRP A 324 7.56 28.63 -14.67
N GLY A 325 6.95 29.30 -13.71
CA GLY A 325 5.56 29.06 -13.29
C GLY A 325 4.52 29.20 -14.41
N THR A 326 4.85 29.91 -15.47
CA THR A 326 3.98 30.09 -16.64
C THR A 326 4.11 29.00 -17.70
N LEU A 327 5.09 28.11 -17.62
CA LEU A 327 5.28 27.02 -18.61
C LEU A 327 4.05 26.10 -18.74
N PHE A 328 3.33 25.89 -17.65
CA PHE A 328 2.12 25.07 -17.62
C PHE A 328 0.82 25.88 -17.67
N SER A 329 0.90 27.22 -17.61
CA SER A 329 -0.22 28.13 -17.79
C SER A 329 -0.34 28.47 -19.27
N GLY A 330 -1.38 27.95 -19.92
CA GLY A 330 -1.79 28.40 -21.26
C GLY A 330 -2.65 29.66 -21.18
N PRO A 331 -2.97 30.29 -22.32
CA PRO A 331 -3.92 31.40 -22.36
C PRO A 331 -5.29 30.95 -21.84
N PRO A 332 -6.09 31.89 -21.26
CA PRO A 332 -7.46 31.59 -20.86
C PRO A 332 -8.28 31.02 -22.02
N SER A 333 -9.09 30.01 -21.75
CA SER A 333 -10.02 29.37 -22.70
C SER A 333 -11.42 29.47 -22.14
N PRO A 334 -12.21 30.48 -22.51
CA PRO A 334 -13.56 30.68 -21.94
C PRO A 334 -14.51 29.54 -22.27
N GLY A 335 -15.56 29.38 -21.45
CA GLY A 335 -16.65 28.41 -21.68
C GLY A 335 -16.43 27.01 -21.06
N ARG A 336 -15.36 26.80 -20.29
CA ARG A 336 -15.12 25.54 -19.55
C ARG A 336 -15.71 25.61 -18.15
N THR A 337 -16.35 24.52 -17.74
CA THR A 337 -17.02 24.46 -16.43
C THR A 337 -16.54 23.27 -15.58
N TRP A 338 -16.81 23.30 -14.28
CA TRP A 338 -16.59 22.17 -13.38
C TRP A 338 -17.44 20.94 -13.73
N LEU A 339 -18.62 21.17 -14.37
CA LEU A 339 -19.49 20.07 -14.83
C LEU A 339 -18.86 19.32 -16.00
N ASP A 340 -18.19 20.01 -16.92
CA ASP A 340 -17.45 19.37 -18.02
C ASP A 340 -16.20 18.66 -17.52
N PHE A 341 -15.56 19.23 -16.48
CA PHE A 341 -14.36 18.68 -15.89
C PHE A 341 -14.59 17.36 -15.16
N ALA A 342 -15.65 17.23 -14.37
CA ALA A 342 -15.86 16.09 -13.48
C ALA A 342 -15.85 14.73 -14.21
N PRO A 343 -16.56 14.52 -15.34
CA PRO A 343 -16.49 13.26 -16.08
C PRO A 343 -15.11 13.04 -16.75
N ALA A 344 -14.45 14.09 -17.23
CA ALA A 344 -13.11 14.01 -17.80
C ALA A 344 -12.09 13.59 -16.72
N PHE A 345 -12.20 14.15 -15.52
CA PHE A 345 -11.40 13.77 -14.36
C PHE A 345 -11.59 12.30 -14.00
N ALA A 346 -12.84 11.85 -13.85
CA ALA A 346 -13.16 10.47 -13.47
C ALA A 346 -12.57 9.46 -14.47
N ARG A 347 -12.76 9.68 -15.78
CA ARG A 347 -12.19 8.82 -16.83
C ARG A 347 -10.66 8.79 -16.77
N ARG A 348 -10.01 9.97 -16.69
CA ARG A 348 -8.56 10.04 -16.69
C ARG A 348 -7.94 9.49 -15.40
N LEU A 349 -8.57 9.73 -14.25
CA LEU A 349 -8.14 9.15 -12.98
C LEU A 349 -8.27 7.63 -13.02
N SER A 350 -9.40 7.08 -13.47
CA SER A 350 -9.63 5.64 -13.60
C SER A 350 -8.61 4.98 -14.53
N ALA A 351 -8.44 5.52 -15.74
CA ALA A 351 -7.49 4.99 -16.71
C ALA A 351 -6.06 4.93 -16.12
N ARG A 352 -5.64 5.96 -15.39
CA ARG A 352 -4.31 6.05 -14.80
C ARG A 352 -4.17 5.34 -13.43
N PHE A 353 -5.27 5.04 -12.76
CA PHE A 353 -5.25 4.27 -11.51
C PHE A 353 -5.06 2.77 -11.79
N TRP A 354 -5.74 2.22 -12.80
CA TRP A 354 -5.64 0.80 -13.14
C TRP A 354 -4.61 0.51 -14.22
N GLY A 355 -4.56 1.37 -15.25
CA GLY A 355 -3.81 1.17 -16.47
C GLY A 355 -2.66 2.15 -16.68
N GLY A 356 -2.10 2.74 -15.63
CA GLY A 356 -0.92 3.61 -15.72
C GLY A 356 0.34 2.82 -16.05
N LEU A 357 0.47 2.35 -17.30
CA LEU A 357 1.54 1.44 -17.73
C LEU A 357 2.82 2.16 -18.16
N GLY A 358 2.95 3.46 -17.92
CA GLY A 358 4.13 4.25 -18.28
C GLY A 358 3.76 5.70 -18.63
N TYR A 359 4.75 6.49 -19.08
CA TYR A 359 4.59 7.90 -19.39
C TYR A 359 5.59 8.33 -20.48
N PRO A 360 5.22 9.27 -21.41
CA PRO A 360 3.89 9.81 -21.65
C PRO A 360 3.01 8.94 -22.57
N ASP A 361 3.59 8.06 -23.40
CA ASP A 361 2.92 7.37 -24.53
C ASP A 361 2.79 5.87 -24.33
N ALA A 362 2.75 5.42 -23.05
CA ALA A 362 2.53 4.02 -22.75
C ALA A 362 1.10 3.57 -23.11
N PRO A 363 0.94 2.31 -23.50
CA PRO A 363 -0.38 1.76 -23.77
C PRO A 363 -1.26 1.82 -22.53
N GLN A 364 -2.57 1.96 -22.76
CA GLN A 364 -3.55 2.00 -21.69
C GLN A 364 -4.53 0.85 -21.82
N LEU A 365 -4.99 0.34 -20.68
CA LEU A 365 -6.09 -0.62 -20.66
C LEU A 365 -7.37 0.04 -21.21
N PRO A 366 -8.27 -0.73 -21.86
CA PRO A 366 -9.53 -0.21 -22.36
C PRO A 366 -10.36 0.46 -21.24
N GLU A 367 -11.07 1.55 -21.58
CA GLU A 367 -11.85 2.32 -20.61
C GLU A 367 -12.91 1.49 -19.90
N TRP A 368 -13.52 0.50 -20.56
CA TRP A 368 -14.50 -0.38 -19.93
C TRP A 368 -13.89 -1.28 -18.84
N VAL A 369 -12.62 -1.68 -18.97
CA VAL A 369 -11.89 -2.42 -17.92
C VAL A 369 -11.62 -1.53 -16.74
N THR A 370 -11.00 -0.36 -16.99
CA THR A 370 -10.61 0.56 -15.92
C THR A 370 -11.82 1.18 -15.25
N GLY A 371 -12.87 1.51 -16.02
CA GLY A 371 -14.15 2.01 -15.52
C GLY A 371 -14.90 0.96 -14.69
N GLY A 372 -14.94 -0.30 -15.16
CA GLY A 372 -15.54 -1.42 -14.43
C GLY A 372 -14.88 -1.64 -13.06
N TRP A 373 -13.56 -1.63 -13.02
CA TRP A 373 -12.80 -1.71 -11.77
C TRP A 373 -13.07 -0.52 -10.84
N LEU A 374 -13.13 0.72 -11.37
CA LEU A 374 -13.43 1.90 -10.56
C LEU A 374 -14.82 1.80 -9.94
N VAL A 375 -15.83 1.43 -10.74
CA VAL A 375 -17.22 1.24 -10.27
C VAL A 375 -17.26 0.17 -9.18
N ALA A 376 -16.60 -0.98 -9.38
CA ALA A 376 -16.55 -2.05 -8.38
C ALA A 376 -15.89 -1.58 -7.08
N LEU A 377 -14.75 -0.88 -7.16
CA LEU A 377 -14.04 -0.37 -5.99
C LEU A 377 -14.87 0.67 -5.23
N VAL A 378 -15.44 1.64 -5.93
CA VAL A 378 -16.23 2.72 -5.32
C VAL A 378 -17.52 2.16 -4.73
N ALA A 379 -18.25 1.35 -5.47
CA ALA A 379 -19.49 0.72 -4.97
C ALA A 379 -19.20 -0.16 -3.75
N GLY A 380 -18.17 -1.01 -3.82
CA GLY A 380 -17.74 -1.83 -2.69
C GLY A 380 -17.36 -0.99 -1.46
N ALA A 381 -16.61 0.10 -1.65
CA ALA A 381 -16.23 1.00 -0.56
C ALA A 381 -17.44 1.72 0.05
N LEU A 382 -18.37 2.21 -0.76
CA LEU A 382 -19.62 2.85 -0.29
C LEU A 382 -20.50 1.88 0.51
N VAL A 383 -20.66 0.65 0.03
CA VAL A 383 -21.35 -0.41 0.78
C VAL A 383 -20.58 -0.72 2.07
N GLY A 384 -19.24 -0.75 2.04
CA GLY A 384 -18.41 -0.95 3.21
C GLY A 384 -18.59 0.14 4.27
N ILE A 385 -18.72 1.40 3.86
CA ILE A 385 -19.08 2.52 4.76
C ILE A 385 -20.48 2.34 5.33
N ALA A 386 -21.46 1.99 4.49
CA ALA A 386 -22.85 1.79 4.90
C ALA A 386 -22.99 0.63 5.90
N VAL A 387 -22.21 -0.43 5.74
CA VAL A 387 -22.11 -1.57 6.67
C VAL A 387 -21.44 -1.16 7.97
N GLY A 388 -20.31 -0.45 7.86
CA GLY A 388 -19.48 -0.06 9.00
C GLY A 388 -18.65 -1.21 9.58
N ILE A 389 -17.87 -0.92 10.62
CA ILE A 389 -17.00 -1.88 11.31
C ILE A 389 -17.64 -2.48 12.58
N GLY A 390 -18.97 -2.46 12.67
CA GLY A 390 -19.72 -2.94 13.83
C GLY A 390 -19.73 -1.98 15.02
N GLY A 391 -20.72 -2.14 15.91
CA GLY A 391 -20.89 -1.34 17.12
C GLY A 391 -21.30 0.11 16.87
N ARG A 392 -21.45 0.88 17.99
CA ARG A 392 -21.81 2.30 17.93
C ARG A 392 -20.80 3.10 17.09
N TRP A 393 -21.28 4.01 16.24
CA TRP A 393 -20.45 4.81 15.34
C TRP A 393 -19.63 3.99 14.33
N GLY A 394 -20.02 2.74 14.04
CA GLY A 394 -19.29 1.85 13.14
C GLY A 394 -19.17 2.39 11.71
N ARG A 395 -20.21 3.09 11.19
CA ARG A 395 -20.19 3.75 9.89
C ARG A 395 -19.23 4.93 9.87
N ALA A 396 -19.25 5.79 10.89
CA ALA A 396 -18.32 6.90 11.01
C ALA A 396 -16.87 6.40 11.10
N ALA A 397 -16.63 5.31 11.85
CA ALA A 397 -15.31 4.69 11.93
C ALA A 397 -14.85 4.11 10.58
N ALA A 398 -15.76 3.51 9.80
CA ALA A 398 -15.47 3.08 8.43
C ALA A 398 -15.17 4.29 7.52
N SER A 399 -15.95 5.37 7.61
CA SER A 399 -15.72 6.58 6.81
C SER A 399 -14.32 7.19 7.02
N THR A 400 -13.73 7.08 8.23
CA THR A 400 -12.37 7.60 8.46
C THR A 400 -11.31 6.89 7.61
N LEU A 401 -11.54 5.64 7.19
CA LEU A 401 -10.63 4.89 6.33
C LEU A 401 -10.60 5.42 4.89
N ALA A 402 -11.69 6.07 4.44
CA ALA A 402 -11.76 6.69 3.12
C ALA A 402 -11.03 8.04 3.07
N LEU A 403 -10.88 8.73 4.21
CA LEU A 403 -10.41 10.12 4.25
C LEU A 403 -9.07 10.34 3.55
N PRO A 404 -8.02 9.48 3.70
CA PRO A 404 -6.78 9.68 2.95
C PRO A 404 -7.01 9.66 1.44
N ALA A 405 -7.69 8.64 0.90
CA ALA A 405 -7.93 8.51 -0.54
C ALA A 405 -8.81 9.65 -1.09
N VAL A 406 -9.87 10.00 -0.37
CA VAL A 406 -10.77 11.11 -0.73
C VAL A 406 -10.03 12.44 -0.67
N GLY A 407 -9.22 12.68 0.38
CA GLY A 407 -8.43 13.89 0.50
C GLY A 407 -7.41 14.05 -0.62
N PHE A 408 -6.70 12.98 -1.00
CA PHE A 408 -5.78 13.00 -2.14
C PHE A 408 -6.52 13.27 -3.44
N ALA A 409 -7.64 12.56 -3.69
CA ALA A 409 -8.45 12.77 -4.89
C ALA A 409 -9.02 14.19 -4.96
N ALA A 410 -9.45 14.75 -3.83
CA ALA A 410 -9.99 16.11 -3.75
C ALA A 410 -8.92 17.18 -4.06
N LEU A 411 -7.67 17.02 -3.55
CA LEU A 411 -6.58 17.93 -3.90
C LEU A 411 -6.26 17.90 -5.39
N ILE A 412 -6.21 16.70 -5.99
CA ILE A 412 -5.96 16.56 -7.43
C ILE A 412 -7.14 17.14 -8.23
N PHE A 413 -8.38 16.85 -7.80
CA PHE A 413 -9.58 17.38 -8.43
C PHE A 413 -9.59 18.90 -8.45
N TYR A 414 -9.31 19.52 -7.31
CA TYR A 414 -9.27 20.98 -7.20
C TYR A 414 -8.15 21.58 -8.07
N GLY A 415 -6.91 21.09 -7.95
CA GLY A 415 -5.77 21.64 -8.70
C GLY A 415 -5.90 21.46 -10.21
N ALA A 416 -6.33 20.28 -10.69
CA ALA A 416 -6.55 20.05 -12.11
C ALA A 416 -7.80 20.77 -12.64
N GLY A 417 -8.84 20.88 -11.81
CA GLY A 417 -10.09 21.54 -12.18
C GLY A 417 -9.94 23.05 -12.36
N THR A 418 -9.19 23.70 -11.48
CA THR A 418 -8.86 25.14 -11.62
C THR A 418 -8.11 25.42 -12.93
N ALA A 419 -7.13 24.58 -13.28
CA ALA A 419 -6.42 24.69 -14.56
C ALA A 419 -7.34 24.44 -15.75
N TYR A 420 -8.23 23.42 -15.66
CA TYR A 420 -9.17 23.10 -16.72
C TYR A 420 -10.17 24.25 -17.00
N VAL A 421 -10.77 24.80 -15.94
CA VAL A 421 -11.71 25.93 -16.07
C VAL A 421 -10.99 27.16 -16.64
N PHE A 422 -9.72 27.37 -16.26
CA PHE A 422 -8.95 28.51 -16.73
C PHE A 422 -8.51 28.38 -18.20
N ASN A 423 -7.93 27.23 -18.60
CA ASN A 423 -7.28 27.07 -19.91
C ASN A 423 -7.60 25.76 -20.67
N GLY A 424 -8.54 24.96 -20.18
CA GLY A 424 -8.97 23.71 -20.81
C GLY A 424 -7.97 22.54 -20.68
N ARG A 425 -6.84 22.72 -19.98
CA ARG A 425 -5.84 21.65 -19.78
C ARG A 425 -6.21 20.75 -18.63
N LEU A 426 -5.76 19.50 -18.68
CA LEU A 426 -5.98 18.48 -17.63
C LEU A 426 -4.61 18.07 -17.02
N PRO A 427 -3.91 18.97 -16.31
CA PRO A 427 -2.61 18.66 -15.72
C PRO A 427 -2.75 17.76 -14.48
N GLY A 428 -1.70 16.99 -14.14
CA GLY A 428 -1.52 16.40 -12.81
C GLY A 428 -2.53 15.32 -12.39
N ILE A 429 -3.42 14.86 -13.27
CA ILE A 429 -4.38 13.79 -12.92
C ILE A 429 -3.67 12.45 -13.03
N HIS A 430 -3.07 12.01 -11.93
CA HIS A 430 -2.37 10.72 -11.86
C HIS A 430 -2.99 9.82 -10.79
N GLY A 431 -3.37 8.59 -11.19
CA GLY A 431 -3.94 7.60 -10.28
C GLY A 431 -3.01 7.22 -9.13
N ARG A 432 -1.69 7.28 -9.37
CA ARG A 432 -0.65 6.99 -8.35
C ARG A 432 -0.79 7.81 -7.06
N TYR A 433 -1.30 9.03 -7.13
CA TYR A 433 -1.47 9.90 -5.96
C TYR A 433 -2.53 9.37 -4.97
N VAL A 434 -3.46 8.53 -5.44
CA VAL A 434 -4.49 7.93 -4.59
C VAL A 434 -4.02 6.61 -3.96
N TYR A 435 -2.95 5.98 -4.46
CA TYR A 435 -2.43 4.72 -3.91
C TYR A 435 -2.02 4.80 -2.45
N ALA A 436 -1.60 5.95 -1.96
CA ALA A 436 -1.31 6.13 -0.53
C ALA A 436 -2.55 5.87 0.34
N GLY A 437 -3.77 6.11 -0.17
CA GLY A 437 -5.04 5.79 0.51
C GLY A 437 -5.55 4.35 0.28
N LEU A 438 -4.83 3.54 -0.51
CA LEU A 438 -5.31 2.23 -0.97
C LEU A 438 -5.60 1.25 0.17
N THR A 439 -4.83 1.27 1.25
CA THR A 439 -5.08 0.40 2.41
C THR A 439 -6.48 0.61 2.99
N GLY A 440 -6.90 1.87 3.16
CA GLY A 440 -8.26 2.20 3.62
C GLY A 440 -9.33 1.76 2.63
N LEU A 441 -9.12 2.04 1.33
CA LEU A 441 -10.05 1.62 0.26
C LEU A 441 -10.16 0.10 0.18
N ALA A 442 -9.06 -0.63 0.33
CA ALA A 442 -9.04 -2.10 0.31
C ALA A 442 -9.87 -2.69 1.47
N VAL A 443 -9.74 -2.11 2.66
CA VAL A 443 -10.54 -2.53 3.83
C VAL A 443 -12.02 -2.25 3.59
N LEU A 444 -12.38 -1.06 3.12
CA LEU A 444 -13.78 -0.68 2.84
C LEU A 444 -14.39 -1.55 1.75
N PHE A 445 -13.69 -1.74 0.63
CA PHE A 445 -14.12 -2.65 -0.43
C PHE A 445 -14.38 -4.05 0.11
N ALA A 446 -13.43 -4.59 0.89
CA ALA A 446 -13.53 -5.92 1.46
C ALA A 446 -14.73 -6.07 2.42
N ILE A 447 -15.02 -5.05 3.25
CA ILE A 447 -16.21 -5.01 4.11
C ILE A 447 -17.47 -5.02 3.24
N GLY A 448 -17.50 -4.22 2.17
CA GLY A 448 -18.66 -4.12 1.28
C GLY A 448 -18.96 -5.43 0.58
N VAL A 449 -17.96 -6.04 -0.07
CA VAL A 449 -18.16 -7.33 -0.78
C VAL A 449 -18.35 -8.49 0.19
N GLY A 450 -17.91 -8.36 1.44
CA GLY A 450 -18.17 -9.34 2.51
C GLY A 450 -19.66 -9.52 2.81
N ARG A 451 -20.52 -8.56 2.43
CA ARG A 451 -21.99 -8.67 2.52
C ARG A 451 -22.58 -9.72 1.58
N LEU A 452 -21.84 -10.13 0.55
CA LEU A 452 -22.27 -11.24 -0.30
C LEU A 452 -22.44 -12.55 0.50
N GLY A 453 -21.76 -12.65 1.66
CA GLY A 453 -21.95 -13.72 2.63
C GLY A 453 -21.70 -15.14 2.10
N GLY A 454 -21.90 -16.12 2.96
CA GLY A 454 -21.95 -17.53 2.62
C GLY A 454 -20.78 -18.04 1.76
N ARG A 455 -21.13 -18.76 0.70
CA ARG A 455 -20.18 -19.38 -0.23
C ARG A 455 -19.51 -18.34 -1.12
N LEU A 456 -20.30 -17.34 -1.58
CA LEU A 456 -19.83 -16.30 -2.48
C LEU A 456 -18.80 -15.39 -1.79
N GLY A 457 -19.06 -14.95 -0.57
CA GLY A 457 -18.12 -14.12 0.20
C GLY A 457 -16.76 -14.79 0.42
N ARG A 458 -16.72 -16.15 0.52
CA ARG A 458 -15.46 -16.91 0.62
C ARG A 458 -14.71 -17.01 -0.70
N LEU A 459 -15.40 -16.95 -1.84
CA LEU A 459 -14.79 -16.99 -3.17
C LEU A 459 -14.19 -15.65 -3.58
N VAL A 460 -14.62 -14.53 -2.97
CA VAL A 460 -14.17 -13.18 -3.35
C VAL A 460 -12.63 -13.05 -3.43
N PRO A 461 -11.80 -13.49 -2.45
CA PRO A 461 -10.35 -13.38 -2.57
C PRO A 461 -9.78 -14.08 -3.81
N LEU A 462 -10.32 -15.26 -4.13
CA LEU A 462 -9.90 -16.04 -5.32
C LEU A 462 -10.30 -15.32 -6.62
N LEU A 463 -11.57 -14.91 -6.73
CA LEU A 463 -12.08 -14.23 -7.92
C LEU A 463 -11.37 -12.89 -8.15
N LEU A 464 -11.13 -12.14 -7.08
CA LEU A 464 -10.42 -10.88 -7.12
C LEU A 464 -8.98 -11.06 -7.60
N LEU A 465 -8.27 -12.06 -7.06
CA LEU A 465 -6.90 -12.39 -7.48
C LEU A 465 -6.86 -12.82 -8.95
N ALA A 466 -7.77 -13.69 -9.37
CA ALA A 466 -7.84 -14.16 -10.76
C ALA A 466 -8.13 -13.00 -11.73
N ALA A 467 -9.11 -12.14 -11.41
CA ALA A 467 -9.43 -10.96 -12.21
C ALA A 467 -8.24 -9.97 -12.27
N GLY A 468 -7.55 -9.77 -11.15
CA GLY A 468 -6.34 -8.96 -11.10
C GLY A 468 -5.21 -9.49 -11.98
N LEU A 469 -4.94 -10.79 -11.92
CA LEU A 469 -3.93 -11.44 -12.76
C LEU A 469 -4.27 -11.35 -14.26
N LEU A 470 -5.54 -11.52 -14.63
CA LEU A 470 -5.99 -11.32 -16.02
C LEU A 470 -5.79 -9.86 -16.46
N THR A 471 -6.04 -8.90 -15.58
CA THR A 471 -5.80 -7.48 -15.83
C THR A 471 -4.31 -7.20 -16.04
N HIS A 472 -3.43 -7.79 -15.21
CA HIS A 472 -1.97 -7.71 -15.40
C HIS A 472 -1.52 -8.33 -16.71
N LEU A 473 -2.01 -9.52 -17.04
CA LEU A 473 -1.66 -10.21 -18.28
C LEU A 473 -2.03 -9.36 -19.51
N TRP A 474 -3.22 -8.74 -19.49
CA TRP A 474 -3.62 -7.84 -20.56
C TRP A 474 -2.73 -6.60 -20.63
N ALA A 475 -2.46 -5.97 -19.49
CA ALA A 475 -1.57 -4.81 -19.42
C ALA A 475 -0.18 -5.11 -19.98
N TRP A 476 0.41 -6.25 -19.61
CA TRP A 476 1.73 -6.65 -20.11
C TRP A 476 1.73 -7.01 -21.59
N ARG A 477 0.66 -7.67 -22.06
CA ARG A 477 0.52 -7.93 -23.49
C ARG A 477 0.58 -6.64 -24.30
N LEU A 478 -0.16 -5.59 -23.86
CA LEU A 478 -0.16 -4.28 -24.51
C LEU A 478 1.22 -3.63 -24.44
N LEU A 479 1.85 -3.62 -23.27
CA LEU A 479 3.19 -3.04 -23.07
C LEU A 479 4.26 -3.75 -23.91
N VAL A 480 4.29 -5.07 -23.88
CA VAL A 480 5.26 -5.87 -24.63
C VAL A 480 5.05 -5.68 -26.14
N ALA A 481 3.80 -5.70 -26.62
CA ALA A 481 3.49 -5.50 -28.02
C ALA A 481 3.94 -4.12 -28.54
N GLN A 482 3.76 -3.07 -27.75
CA GLN A 482 4.10 -1.71 -28.15
C GLN A 482 5.59 -1.40 -27.97
N TRP A 483 6.26 -1.91 -26.95
CA TRP A 483 7.61 -1.49 -26.59
C TRP A 483 8.70 -2.49 -26.93
N TRP A 484 8.39 -3.78 -26.91
CA TRP A 484 9.39 -4.84 -26.92
C TRP A 484 9.36 -5.74 -28.16
N VAL A 485 8.34 -5.60 -29.01
CA VAL A 485 8.28 -6.36 -30.28
C VAL A 485 8.94 -5.52 -31.37
N PRO A 486 10.07 -5.96 -31.97
CA PRO A 486 10.69 -5.25 -33.08
C PRO A 486 9.73 -5.17 -34.29
N ARG A 487 9.64 -4.02 -34.96
CA ARG A 487 8.72 -3.77 -36.09
C ARG A 487 8.89 -4.76 -37.25
N HIS A 488 10.11 -5.19 -37.48
CA HIS A 488 10.45 -6.07 -38.59
C HIS A 488 10.43 -7.57 -38.23
N THR A 489 9.92 -7.93 -37.04
CA THR A 489 9.80 -9.36 -36.68
C THR A 489 8.66 -9.97 -37.48
N VAL A 490 9.03 -10.68 -38.56
CA VAL A 490 8.11 -11.51 -39.35
C VAL A 490 8.26 -12.94 -38.86
N GLY A 491 7.15 -13.61 -38.54
CA GLY A 491 7.19 -15.01 -38.12
C GLY A 491 6.05 -15.40 -37.20
N ASP A 492 6.16 -16.60 -36.66
CA ASP A 492 5.21 -17.14 -35.70
C ASP A 492 5.30 -16.46 -34.32
N HIS A 493 4.37 -16.78 -33.44
CA HIS A 493 4.34 -16.24 -32.06
C HIS A 493 5.64 -16.52 -31.30
N GLY A 494 6.34 -17.62 -31.61
CA GLY A 494 7.61 -17.95 -30.99
C GLY A 494 8.75 -17.02 -31.43
N ALA A 495 8.78 -16.60 -32.69
CA ALA A 495 9.75 -15.64 -33.21
C ALA A 495 9.53 -14.24 -32.56
N VAL A 496 8.27 -13.80 -32.46
CA VAL A 496 7.89 -12.55 -31.80
C VAL A 496 8.32 -12.56 -30.32
N LEU A 497 8.05 -13.64 -29.59
CA LEU A 497 8.43 -13.78 -28.20
C LEU A 497 9.95 -13.78 -28.02
N ARG A 498 10.70 -14.50 -28.85
CA ARG A 498 12.18 -14.52 -28.82
C ARG A 498 12.75 -13.13 -29.10
N GLY A 499 12.19 -12.38 -30.05
CA GLY A 499 12.57 -11.01 -30.35
C GLY A 499 12.38 -10.08 -29.16
N ALA A 500 11.20 -10.14 -28.52
CA ALA A 500 10.88 -9.33 -27.34
C ALA A 500 11.81 -9.66 -26.15
N ILE A 501 12.04 -10.95 -25.87
CA ILE A 501 12.98 -11.37 -24.81
C ILE A 501 14.40 -10.92 -25.13
N GLY A 502 14.84 -11.00 -26.38
CA GLY A 502 16.13 -10.51 -26.84
C GLY A 502 16.30 -9.01 -26.56
N ALA A 503 15.30 -8.21 -26.93
CA ALA A 503 15.29 -6.76 -26.72
C ALA A 503 15.31 -6.42 -25.20
N ILE A 504 14.45 -7.04 -24.39
CA ILE A 504 14.45 -6.85 -22.94
C ILE A 504 15.81 -7.18 -22.33
N ARG A 505 16.46 -8.27 -22.77
CA ARG A 505 17.79 -8.63 -22.30
C ARG A 505 18.87 -7.62 -22.67
N LEU A 506 18.80 -6.99 -23.84
CA LEU A 506 19.73 -5.96 -24.26
C LEU A 506 19.58 -4.68 -23.40
N TRP A 507 18.36 -4.28 -23.12
CA TRP A 507 18.06 -3.08 -22.33
C TRP A 507 18.31 -3.27 -20.83
N SER A 508 18.13 -4.48 -20.31
CA SER A 508 18.29 -4.76 -18.88
C SER A 508 19.68 -4.38 -18.36
N PRO A 509 19.78 -3.80 -17.14
CA PRO A 509 21.06 -3.59 -16.45
C PRO A 509 21.75 -4.90 -16.04
N TRP A 510 21.00 -6.00 -16.01
CA TRP A 510 21.43 -7.29 -15.46
C TRP A 510 21.78 -8.31 -16.53
N PRO A 511 22.66 -9.29 -16.21
CA PRO A 511 22.82 -10.49 -17.04
C PRO A 511 21.52 -11.26 -17.22
N THR A 512 21.52 -12.25 -18.13
CA THR A 512 20.31 -12.98 -18.54
C THR A 512 19.53 -13.58 -17.37
N VAL A 513 20.20 -14.27 -16.43
CA VAL A 513 19.52 -14.96 -15.32
C VAL A 513 18.77 -13.99 -14.42
N PRO A 514 19.38 -12.96 -13.81
CA PRO A 514 18.64 -12.02 -12.98
C PRO A 514 17.64 -11.15 -13.78
N THR A 515 17.83 -10.99 -15.11
CA THR A 515 16.82 -10.34 -15.98
C THR A 515 15.54 -11.16 -16.06
N LEU A 516 15.66 -12.49 -16.23
CA LEU A 516 14.51 -13.37 -16.42
C LEU A 516 13.90 -13.91 -15.12
N ALA A 517 14.67 -13.91 -14.04
CA ALA A 517 14.23 -14.44 -12.75
C ALA A 517 12.88 -13.85 -12.24
N PRO A 518 12.60 -12.54 -12.34
CA PRO A 518 11.31 -12.00 -11.92
C PRO A 518 10.13 -12.52 -12.76
N PHE A 519 10.33 -12.75 -14.06
CA PHE A 519 9.29 -13.34 -14.92
C PHE A 519 8.96 -14.77 -14.50
N VAL A 520 10.00 -15.58 -14.26
CA VAL A 520 9.84 -16.94 -13.75
C VAL A 520 9.14 -16.92 -12.38
N ALA A 521 9.52 -15.99 -11.49
CA ALA A 521 8.87 -15.83 -10.19
C ALA A 521 7.38 -15.53 -10.33
N VAL A 522 6.97 -14.64 -11.24
CA VAL A 522 5.54 -14.36 -11.51
C VAL A 522 4.82 -15.61 -12.03
N VAL A 523 5.42 -16.35 -12.97
CA VAL A 523 4.83 -17.59 -13.53
C VAL A 523 4.62 -18.65 -12.44
N VAL A 524 5.56 -18.79 -11.49
CA VAL A 524 5.48 -19.76 -10.40
C VAL A 524 4.54 -19.31 -9.29
N LEU A 525 4.63 -18.04 -8.89
CA LEU A 525 3.87 -17.51 -7.75
C LEU A 525 2.39 -17.25 -8.08
N SER A 526 2.03 -16.98 -9.34
CA SER A 526 0.63 -16.77 -9.73
C SER A 526 -0.24 -18.02 -9.45
N PRO A 527 0.07 -19.23 -9.95
CA PRO A 527 -0.71 -20.43 -9.62
C PRO A 527 -0.62 -20.79 -8.13
N ALA A 528 0.53 -20.56 -7.47
CA ALA A 528 0.67 -20.81 -6.04
C ALA A 528 -0.27 -19.90 -5.21
N ALA A 529 -0.38 -18.62 -5.57
CA ALA A 529 -1.29 -17.68 -4.91
C ALA A 529 -2.77 -18.01 -5.18
N LEU A 530 -3.11 -18.41 -6.41
CA LEU A 530 -4.46 -18.89 -6.76
C LEU A 530 -4.82 -20.18 -5.99
N LEU A 531 -3.89 -21.11 -5.88
CA LEU A 531 -4.08 -22.33 -5.08
C LEU A 531 -4.29 -21.99 -3.59
N ALA A 532 -3.47 -21.10 -3.03
CA ALA A 532 -3.63 -20.64 -1.66
C ALA A 532 -4.98 -19.96 -1.44
N ALA A 533 -5.46 -19.16 -2.41
CA ALA A 533 -6.78 -18.55 -2.38
C ALA A 533 -7.89 -19.61 -2.44
N ALA A 534 -7.78 -20.58 -3.33
CA ALA A 534 -8.74 -21.69 -3.43
C ALA A 534 -8.80 -22.53 -2.15
N LEU A 535 -7.66 -22.82 -1.53
CA LEU A 535 -7.61 -23.53 -0.25
C LEU A 535 -8.26 -22.72 0.88
N ALA A 536 -8.11 -21.40 0.88
CA ALA A 536 -8.73 -20.51 1.86
C ALA A 536 -10.27 -20.45 1.74
N THR A 537 -10.86 -20.88 0.60
CA THR A 537 -12.32 -20.98 0.42
C THR A 537 -12.94 -22.21 1.09
N ARG A 538 -12.14 -23.22 1.40
CA ARG A 538 -12.61 -24.48 2.02
C ARG A 538 -13.02 -24.20 3.47
N ARG A 539 -14.11 -24.82 3.91
CA ARG A 539 -14.45 -24.80 5.36
C ARG A 539 -13.33 -25.48 6.13
N PRO A 540 -12.92 -24.96 7.31
CA PRO A 540 -12.22 -25.79 8.26
C PRO A 540 -13.08 -27.06 8.47
N ARG A 541 -12.47 -28.25 8.39
CA ARG A 541 -13.16 -29.45 8.87
C ARG A 541 -13.49 -29.18 10.33
N GLU A 542 -14.77 -29.22 10.68
CA GLU A 542 -15.15 -29.33 12.09
C GLU A 542 -14.40 -30.54 12.64
N PRO A 543 -13.70 -30.40 13.77
CA PRO A 543 -13.16 -31.58 14.43
C PRO A 543 -14.32 -32.55 14.59
N SER A 544 -14.11 -33.81 14.18
CA SER A 544 -15.10 -34.86 14.42
C SER A 544 -15.49 -34.76 15.88
N PRO A 545 -16.80 -34.76 16.22
CA PRO A 545 -17.20 -34.76 17.61
C PRO A 545 -16.43 -35.90 18.29
N GLU A 546 -15.71 -35.58 19.38
CA GLU A 546 -15.10 -36.62 20.20
C GLU A 546 -16.19 -37.65 20.51
N PRO A 547 -15.93 -38.94 20.34
CA PRO A 547 -16.90 -39.94 20.71
C PRO A 547 -17.31 -39.66 22.16
N SER A 548 -18.60 -39.49 22.35
CA SER A 548 -19.17 -39.27 23.69
C SER A 548 -18.57 -40.36 24.61
N PRO A 549 -18.05 -40.00 25.79
CA PRO A 549 -17.55 -41.00 26.71
C PRO A 549 -18.67 -42.06 26.89
N GLU A 550 -18.34 -43.33 26.68
CA GLU A 550 -19.26 -44.43 26.94
C GLU A 550 -19.85 -44.24 28.34
N PRO A 551 -21.17 -44.39 28.50
CA PRO A 551 -21.77 -44.29 29.82
C PRO A 551 -21.10 -45.33 30.72
N SER A 552 -20.53 -44.87 31.83
CA SER A 552 -19.97 -45.75 32.87
C SER A 552 -21.01 -46.81 33.24
N PRO A 553 -20.61 -48.09 33.34
CA PRO A 553 -21.55 -49.15 33.76
C PRO A 553 -22.18 -48.76 35.10
N PRO A 554 -23.48 -49.06 35.31
CA PRO A 554 -24.16 -48.73 36.55
C PRO A 554 -23.44 -49.41 37.72
N ALA A 555 -23.15 -48.66 38.78
CA ALA A 555 -22.59 -49.19 40.03
C ALA A 555 -23.52 -50.24 40.53
N GLY A 556 -22.96 -51.44 40.79
CA GLY A 556 -23.71 -52.59 41.34
C GLY A 556 -24.44 -52.21 42.61
N ILE A 557 -25.70 -52.53 42.61
CA ILE A 557 -26.57 -52.48 43.80
C ILE A 557 -26.09 -53.58 44.71
N ASP A 558 -25.52 -53.24 45.85
CA ASP A 558 -25.23 -54.16 46.93
C ASP A 558 -26.53 -54.28 47.76
N ASP A 559 -27.23 -55.44 47.57
CA ASP A 559 -28.40 -55.84 48.38
C ASP A 559 -27.93 -56.22 49.81
N ARG A 560 -28.32 -55.41 50.79
CA ARG A 560 -28.49 -55.89 52.17
C ARG A 560 -29.62 -55.15 52.86
N ASP A 561 -30.70 -55.93 53.03
CA ASP A 561 -31.67 -55.96 54.12
C ASP A 561 -31.67 -54.78 55.11
N ASP A 562 -32.80 -54.10 55.24
CA ASP A 562 -33.57 -54.24 56.48
C ASP A 562 -34.99 -53.66 56.33
N LEU A 563 -35.89 -54.48 56.88
CA LEU A 563 -37.33 -54.34 57.03
C LEU A 563 -37.72 -53.18 57.97
N ALA A 564 -38.71 -52.36 57.58
CA ALA A 564 -39.80 -51.96 58.50
C ALA A 564 -40.86 -51.13 57.76
N GLU A 565 -42.06 -51.64 57.71
CA GLU A 565 -43.34 -50.99 57.42
C GLU A 565 -43.85 -50.16 58.63
N PRO A 566 -45.08 -49.57 58.55
CA PRO A 566 -45.62 -48.50 57.78
C PRO A 566 -46.30 -47.40 58.64
N ALA A 567 -46.82 -46.34 58.02
CA ALA A 567 -48.06 -45.61 58.33
C ALA A 567 -48.18 -44.35 57.49
N ALA A 568 -49.13 -44.26 56.59
CA ALA A 568 -50.45 -43.62 56.63
C ALA A 568 -50.39 -42.11 56.91
N ASP A 569 -50.76 -41.27 56.06
CA ASP A 569 -52.07 -40.71 55.86
C ASP A 569 -52.03 -39.42 54.94
N ALA A 570 -52.97 -39.40 54.07
CA ALA A 570 -53.96 -38.41 53.75
C ALA A 570 -53.54 -37.03 53.10
N ALA A 571 -54.03 -36.92 51.94
CA ALA A 571 -55.03 -35.97 51.51
C ALA A 571 -54.51 -34.53 51.11
N ALA A 572 -54.74 -34.27 49.91
CA ALA A 572 -55.73 -33.44 49.29
C ALA A 572 -55.31 -32.00 48.86
N GLU A 573 -55.69 -31.80 47.64
CA GLU A 573 -56.34 -30.62 47.08
C GLU A 573 -55.46 -29.39 46.73
N THR A 574 -55.44 -29.04 45.51
CA THR A 574 -56.35 -28.46 44.53
C THR A 574 -56.02 -27.02 44.21
N THR A 575 -56.08 -26.75 42.94
CA THR A 575 -56.45 -25.50 42.19
C THR A 575 -55.39 -24.40 42.03
N ALA A 576 -54.99 -24.19 40.81
CA ALA A 576 -55.56 -23.41 39.74
C ALA A 576 -55.27 -21.89 39.72
N ARG A 577 -54.80 -21.46 38.55
CA ARG A 577 -55.00 -20.12 37.89
C ARG A 577 -54.12 -18.97 38.43
N ARG A 578 -53.37 -18.35 37.63
CA ARG A 578 -53.53 -17.59 36.36
C ARG A 578 -52.14 -17.27 35.79
#